data_22c965949e604e61d348c0032ff017b8
#
_entry.id   22c965949e604e61d348c0032ff017b8
#
_cell.length_a   1.000
_cell.length_b   1.000
_cell.length_c   1.000
_cell.angle_alpha   90.00
_cell.angle_beta   90.00
_cell.angle_gamma   90.00
#
_symmetry.space_group_name_H-M   'P 1'
#
loop_
_entity.id
_entity.type
_entity.pdbx_description
1 polymer ?
#
loop_
_entity_poly.entity_id
_entity_poly.type
_entity_poly.pdbx_seq_one_letter_code
_entity_poly.pdbx_strand_id
1 'polypeptide(L)'
;MTTSARTVLLSPPRVRRTLTRLAYEVIERNRGGDVLVFGIRSRGTALARQLAAIIGDETGDAVPVTHLDVQAFRDDHTGEAPTELDGPDVTDRDVVLVDDVLFTGRTARAAIEAVLAHGRPRSIQLVVLVDRGHREYPIQPDFVGAVIPTKHTERVVVEVDGDEARVFLDD
;
A
#
# COMPACT_ATOMS: atom_id res chain seq x y z
N MET A 1 -26.51 -16.35 16.57
CA MET A 1 -25.41 -16.04 15.66
C MET A 1 -25.73 -14.68 15.03
N THR A 2 -25.10 -13.63 15.51
CA THR A 2 -25.25 -12.29 14.93
C THR A 2 -24.48 -12.30 13.61
N THR A 3 -25.18 -12.31 12.50
CA THR A 3 -24.57 -12.09 11.19
C THR A 3 -24.06 -10.64 11.22
N SER A 4 -22.76 -10.45 11.35
CA SER A 4 -22.14 -9.13 11.20
C SER A 4 -22.58 -8.57 9.84
N ALA A 5 -23.18 -7.41 9.85
CA ALA A 5 -23.67 -6.77 8.63
C ALA A 5 -22.44 -6.29 7.83
N ARG A 6 -22.25 -6.90 6.67
CA ARG A 6 -21.14 -6.58 5.78
C ARG A 6 -21.61 -5.64 4.68
N THR A 7 -21.04 -4.44 4.63
CA THR A 7 -21.40 -3.41 3.65
C THR A 7 -20.32 -3.22 2.61
N VAL A 8 -20.67 -3.24 1.33
CA VAL A 8 -19.72 -2.94 0.24
C VAL A 8 -19.47 -1.43 0.19
N LEU A 9 -18.24 -1.01 0.42
CA LEU A 9 -17.77 0.37 0.34
C LEU A 9 -17.30 0.73 -1.07
N LEU A 10 -16.48 -0.14 -1.67
CA LEU A 10 -15.99 0.03 -3.04
C LEU A 10 -16.21 -1.28 -3.82
N SER A 11 -16.95 -1.19 -4.91
CA SER A 11 -17.13 -2.29 -5.86
C SER A 11 -15.87 -2.49 -6.73
N PRO A 12 -15.69 -3.65 -7.39
CA PRO A 12 -14.52 -3.90 -8.22
C PRO A 12 -14.32 -2.86 -9.33
N PRO A 13 -15.34 -2.41 -10.06
CA PRO A 13 -15.16 -1.35 -11.05
C PRO A 13 -14.72 -0.02 -10.43
N ARG A 14 -15.17 0.28 -9.20
CA ARG A 14 -14.77 1.50 -8.49
C ARG A 14 -13.32 1.41 -8.02
N VAL A 15 -12.90 0.26 -7.49
CA VAL A 15 -11.49 0.02 -7.12
C VAL A 15 -10.58 0.18 -8.34
N ARG A 16 -10.95 -0.42 -9.48
CA ARG A 16 -10.19 -0.31 -10.72
C ARG A 16 -10.00 1.13 -11.17
N ARG A 17 -11.08 1.92 -11.21
CA ARG A 17 -11.00 3.36 -11.54
C ARG A 17 -10.14 4.14 -10.53
N THR A 18 -10.23 3.81 -9.26
CA THR A 18 -9.41 4.41 -8.21
C THR A 18 -7.93 4.10 -8.41
N LEU A 19 -7.56 2.85 -8.69
CA LEU A 19 -6.18 2.47 -8.97
C LEU A 19 -5.65 3.14 -10.25
N THR A 20 -6.48 3.29 -11.27
CA THR A 20 -6.10 4.03 -12.49
C THR A 20 -5.77 5.48 -12.17
N ARG A 21 -6.61 6.16 -11.40
CA ARG A 21 -6.34 7.53 -10.95
C ARG A 21 -5.05 7.63 -10.14
N LEU A 22 -4.85 6.72 -9.17
CA LEU A 22 -3.65 6.68 -8.35
C LEU A 22 -2.39 6.44 -9.18
N ALA A 23 -2.46 5.58 -10.20
CA ALA A 23 -1.35 5.35 -11.12
C ALA A 23 -0.95 6.62 -11.85
N TYR A 24 -1.90 7.38 -12.37
CA TYR A 24 -1.62 8.68 -13.01
C TYR A 24 -1.03 9.70 -12.04
N GLU A 25 -1.51 9.76 -10.82
CA GLU A 25 -0.96 10.65 -9.78
C GLU A 25 0.51 10.29 -9.47
N VAL A 26 0.83 8.99 -9.38
CA VAL A 26 2.21 8.51 -9.18
C VAL A 26 3.10 8.87 -10.37
N ILE A 27 2.61 8.65 -11.60
CA ILE A 27 3.35 9.00 -12.82
C ILE A 27 3.63 10.51 -12.85
N GLU A 28 2.63 11.33 -12.58
CA GLU A 28 2.77 12.79 -12.58
C GLU A 28 3.77 13.26 -11.51
N ARG A 29 3.66 12.76 -10.29
CA ARG A 29 4.57 13.09 -9.19
C ARG A 29 6.03 12.78 -9.52
N ASN A 30 6.28 11.65 -10.18
CA ASN A 30 7.60 11.16 -10.53
C ASN A 30 8.02 11.56 -11.95
N ARG A 31 7.22 12.36 -12.65
CA ARG A 31 7.48 12.85 -14.02
C ARG A 31 7.77 11.74 -15.03
N GLY A 32 7.09 10.60 -14.88
CA GLY A 32 7.35 9.41 -15.69
C GLY A 32 8.69 8.74 -15.42
N GLY A 33 9.39 9.13 -14.34
CA GLY A 33 10.66 8.54 -13.94
C GLY A 33 10.50 7.13 -13.38
N ASP A 34 11.62 6.43 -13.33
CA ASP A 34 11.72 5.07 -12.82
C ASP A 34 11.47 5.02 -11.30
N VAL A 35 10.50 4.24 -10.89
CA VAL A 35 10.13 4.02 -9.49
C VAL A 35 10.26 2.55 -9.11
N LEU A 36 10.61 2.30 -7.85
CA LEU A 36 10.55 0.97 -7.24
C LEU A 36 9.23 0.83 -6.47
N VAL A 37 8.43 -0.16 -6.80
CA VAL A 37 7.13 -0.39 -6.15
C VAL A 37 7.24 -1.55 -5.16
N PHE A 38 6.87 -1.28 -3.92
CA PHE A 38 6.79 -2.28 -2.85
C PHE A 38 5.35 -2.41 -2.38
N GLY A 39 4.84 -3.64 -2.41
CA GLY A 39 3.55 -3.96 -1.81
C GLY A 39 3.70 -4.41 -0.37
N ILE A 40 3.01 -3.76 0.54
CA ILE A 40 3.02 -4.11 1.97
C ILE A 40 2.09 -5.29 2.19
N ARG A 41 2.63 -6.42 2.66
CA ARG A 41 1.88 -7.65 2.90
C ARG A 41 1.19 -8.17 1.61
N SER A 42 0.36 -9.20 1.75
CA SER A 42 -0.26 -9.87 0.60
C SER A 42 -1.23 -8.97 -0.16
N ARG A 43 -2.11 -8.24 0.54
CA ARG A 43 -3.13 -7.37 -0.09
C ARG A 43 -2.50 -6.14 -0.75
N GLY A 44 -1.57 -5.49 -0.05
CA GLY A 44 -0.80 -4.38 -0.61
C GLY A 44 0.01 -4.81 -1.84
N THR A 45 0.59 -6.01 -1.82
CA THR A 45 1.31 -6.56 -2.98
C THR A 45 0.39 -6.82 -4.17
N ALA A 46 -0.81 -7.35 -3.94
CA ALA A 46 -1.78 -7.57 -5.01
C ALA A 46 -2.23 -6.24 -5.64
N LEU A 47 -2.50 -5.22 -4.83
CA LEU A 47 -2.84 -3.87 -5.32
C LEU A 47 -1.65 -3.20 -6.01
N ALA A 48 -0.44 -3.39 -5.48
CA ALA A 48 0.80 -2.89 -6.08
C ALA A 48 1.04 -3.44 -7.48
N ARG A 49 0.75 -4.73 -7.70
CA ARG A 49 0.85 -5.35 -9.04
C ARG A 49 -0.15 -4.74 -10.02
N GLN A 50 -1.39 -4.49 -9.60
CA GLN A 50 -2.39 -3.83 -10.44
C GLN A 50 -1.97 -2.39 -10.76
N LEU A 51 -1.51 -1.64 -9.77
CA LEU A 51 -1.01 -0.28 -9.93
C LEU A 51 0.20 -0.24 -10.89
N ALA A 52 1.18 -1.11 -10.68
CA ALA A 52 2.38 -1.21 -11.49
C ALA A 52 2.08 -1.58 -12.95
N ALA A 53 1.09 -2.46 -13.19
CA ALA A 53 0.65 -2.82 -14.53
C ALA A 53 0.09 -1.59 -15.27
N ILE A 54 -0.73 -0.78 -14.60
CA ILE A 54 -1.29 0.46 -15.19
C ILE A 54 -0.15 1.46 -15.49
N ILE A 55 0.78 1.64 -14.55
CA ILE A 55 1.94 2.53 -14.76
C ILE A 55 2.77 2.05 -15.96
N GLY A 56 3.05 0.75 -16.04
CA GLY A 56 3.80 0.17 -17.13
C GLY A 56 3.13 0.34 -18.50
N ASP A 57 1.82 0.14 -18.57
CA ASP A 57 1.05 0.33 -19.80
C ASP A 57 1.09 1.80 -20.27
N GLU A 58 1.06 2.76 -19.34
CA GLU A 58 1.08 4.19 -19.67
C GLU A 58 2.48 4.73 -20.00
N THR A 59 3.51 4.22 -19.33
CA THR A 59 4.90 4.71 -19.52
C THR A 59 5.67 3.93 -20.57
N GLY A 60 5.21 2.72 -20.90
CA GLY A 60 5.89 1.80 -21.83
C GLY A 60 7.02 0.99 -21.18
N ASP A 61 7.26 1.15 -19.89
CA ASP A 61 8.31 0.49 -19.16
C ASP A 61 7.73 -0.50 -18.12
N ALA A 62 8.31 -1.69 -18.03
CA ALA A 62 7.91 -2.65 -16.99
C ALA A 62 8.27 -2.12 -15.59
N VAL A 63 7.28 -2.12 -14.68
CA VAL A 63 7.47 -1.71 -13.29
C VAL A 63 7.49 -2.95 -12.39
N PRO A 64 8.66 -3.33 -11.86
CA PRO A 64 8.75 -4.47 -10.96
C PRO A 64 8.11 -4.17 -9.61
N VAL A 65 7.47 -5.19 -9.03
CA VAL A 65 6.87 -5.12 -7.69
C VAL A 65 7.57 -6.08 -6.76
N THR A 66 8.01 -5.56 -5.63
CA THR A 66 8.61 -6.35 -4.55
C THR A 66 7.60 -6.50 -3.42
N HIS A 67 7.41 -7.71 -2.93
CA HIS A 67 6.67 -7.97 -1.70
C HIS A 67 7.51 -7.53 -0.50
N LEU A 68 6.91 -6.74 0.40
CA LEU A 68 7.57 -6.25 1.61
C LEU A 68 6.95 -6.91 2.84
N ASP A 69 7.69 -7.78 3.49
CA ASP A 69 7.32 -8.29 4.81
C ASP A 69 7.78 -7.31 5.89
N VAL A 70 6.81 -6.77 6.61
CA VAL A 70 7.05 -5.77 7.66
C VAL A 70 7.05 -6.36 9.07
N GLN A 71 6.84 -7.64 9.22
CA GLN A 71 6.70 -8.31 10.53
C GLN A 71 7.90 -8.02 11.46
N ALA A 72 9.11 -8.16 10.95
CA ALA A 72 10.34 -7.96 11.71
C ALA A 72 10.59 -6.51 12.15
N PHE A 73 9.91 -5.55 11.52
CA PHE A 73 10.06 -4.10 11.78
C PHE A 73 8.91 -3.51 12.59
N ARG A 74 7.95 -4.35 12.97
CA ARG A 74 6.85 -3.91 13.83
C ARG A 74 7.33 -3.66 15.26
N ASP A 75 6.73 -2.69 15.91
CA ASP A 75 7.02 -2.33 17.31
C ASP A 75 6.58 -3.39 18.33
N ASP A 76 5.72 -4.32 17.92
CA ASP A 76 5.31 -5.49 18.69
C ASP A 76 6.17 -6.76 18.42
N HIS A 77 7.19 -6.63 17.55
CA HIS A 77 8.11 -7.73 17.27
C HIS A 77 9.18 -7.86 18.35
N THR A 78 9.42 -9.08 18.82
CA THR A 78 10.39 -9.37 19.91
C THR A 78 11.70 -9.98 19.42
N GLY A 79 11.85 -10.21 18.12
CA GLY A 79 13.05 -10.77 17.50
C GLY A 79 14.03 -9.71 17.00
N GLU A 80 15.20 -10.15 16.58
CA GLU A 80 16.15 -9.29 15.89
C GLU A 80 15.69 -9.03 14.44
N ALA A 81 16.01 -7.85 13.89
CA ALA A 81 15.78 -7.57 12.49
C ALA A 81 16.62 -8.52 11.62
N PRO A 82 16.09 -8.97 10.46
CA PRO A 82 16.83 -9.86 9.59
C PRO A 82 18.14 -9.22 9.11
N THR A 83 19.20 -10.00 9.09
CA THR A 83 20.54 -9.54 8.63
C THR A 83 20.65 -9.57 7.10
N GLU A 84 19.83 -10.37 6.44
CA GLU A 84 19.73 -10.43 4.99
C GLU A 84 18.28 -10.14 4.58
N LEU A 85 18.12 -9.22 3.65
CA LEU A 85 16.83 -8.81 3.12
C LEU A 85 16.79 -9.10 1.63
N ASP A 86 15.76 -9.86 1.22
CA ASP A 86 15.47 -10.07 -0.19
C ASP A 86 14.82 -8.83 -0.78
N GLY A 87 15.44 -8.28 -1.83
CA GLY A 87 14.87 -7.14 -2.52
C GLY A 87 15.94 -6.30 -3.23
N PRO A 88 15.50 -5.32 -4.03
CA PRO A 88 16.42 -4.45 -4.75
C PRO A 88 17.09 -3.45 -3.81
N ASP A 89 18.30 -3.00 -4.19
CA ASP A 89 18.89 -1.81 -3.59
C ASP A 89 18.04 -0.58 -3.93
N VAL A 90 17.65 0.15 -2.90
CA VAL A 90 16.81 1.34 -3.03
C VAL A 90 17.62 2.65 -3.06
N THR A 91 18.94 2.57 -2.98
CA THR A 91 19.82 3.75 -2.89
C THR A 91 19.62 4.66 -4.10
N ASP A 92 19.38 5.94 -3.82
CA ASP A 92 19.11 7.00 -4.81
C ASP A 92 17.88 6.76 -5.71
N ARG A 93 16.95 5.86 -5.30
CA ARG A 93 15.73 5.53 -6.03
C ARG A 93 14.51 6.16 -5.37
N ASP A 94 13.50 6.44 -6.17
CA ASP A 94 12.16 6.79 -5.68
C ASP A 94 11.38 5.52 -5.41
N VAL A 95 10.90 5.37 -4.18
CA VAL A 95 10.19 4.18 -3.71
C VAL A 95 8.71 4.53 -3.52
N VAL A 96 7.84 3.68 -4.05
CA VAL A 96 6.39 3.74 -3.87
C VAL A 96 5.95 2.55 -3.03
N LEU A 97 5.51 2.81 -1.82
CA LEU A 97 4.88 1.84 -0.93
C LEU A 97 3.38 1.77 -1.20
N VAL A 98 2.84 0.58 -1.33
CA VAL A 98 1.40 0.37 -1.56
C VAL A 98 0.81 -0.48 -0.45
N ASP A 99 -0.24 0.02 0.18
CA ASP A 99 -1.01 -0.70 1.20
C ASP A 99 -2.52 -0.65 0.88
N ASP A 100 -3.27 -1.55 1.47
CA ASP A 100 -4.72 -1.61 1.28
C ASP A 100 -5.46 -0.59 2.14
N VAL A 101 -5.23 -0.59 3.44
CA VAL A 101 -5.93 0.26 4.41
C VAL A 101 -4.95 0.93 5.37
N LEU A 102 -5.01 2.24 5.43
CA LEU A 102 -4.28 3.02 6.42
C LEU A 102 -5.17 3.27 7.64
N PHE A 103 -4.69 2.88 8.79
CA PHE A 103 -5.37 2.98 10.07
C PHE A 103 -4.53 3.78 11.06
N THR A 104 -3.81 3.11 11.96
CA THR A 104 -3.00 3.76 13.00
C THR A 104 -1.69 4.37 12.49
N GLY A 105 -1.21 3.93 11.34
CA GLY A 105 0.10 4.28 10.79
C GLY A 105 1.24 3.36 11.23
N ARG A 106 0.99 2.38 12.10
CA ARG A 106 2.02 1.45 12.60
C ARG A 106 2.60 0.58 11.51
N THR A 107 1.77 0.04 10.64
CA THR A 107 2.23 -0.78 9.50
C THR A 107 3.03 0.05 8.50
N ALA A 108 2.58 1.25 8.17
CA ALA A 108 3.31 2.14 7.28
C ALA A 108 4.67 2.56 7.85
N ARG A 109 4.76 2.84 9.15
CA ARG A 109 6.03 3.12 9.83
C ARG A 109 6.98 1.93 9.72
N ALA A 110 6.51 0.72 10.00
CA ALA A 110 7.32 -0.49 9.88
C ALA A 110 7.79 -0.72 8.42
N ALA A 111 6.94 -0.42 7.43
CA ALA A 111 7.29 -0.50 6.02
C ALA A 111 8.39 0.49 5.62
N ILE A 112 8.34 1.72 6.12
CA ILE A 112 9.40 2.71 5.90
C ILE A 112 10.73 2.19 6.44
N GLU A 113 10.74 1.66 7.65
CA GLU A 113 11.95 1.09 8.27
C GLU A 113 12.48 -0.11 7.48
N ALA A 114 11.60 -0.98 7.01
CA ALA A 114 11.97 -2.12 6.16
C ALA A 114 12.61 -1.66 4.85
N VAL A 115 12.08 -0.63 4.19
CA VAL A 115 12.68 -0.06 2.97
C VAL A 115 14.06 0.52 3.25
N LEU A 116 14.22 1.26 4.35
CA LEU A 116 15.51 1.85 4.73
C LEU A 116 16.59 0.82 5.03
N ALA A 117 16.22 -0.41 5.33
CA ALA A 117 17.15 -1.53 5.47
C ALA A 117 17.72 -2.03 4.13
N HIS A 118 17.08 -1.69 3.00
CA HIS A 118 17.57 -2.01 1.64
C HIS A 118 18.47 -0.92 1.02
N GLY A 119 18.75 0.16 1.74
CA GLY A 119 19.60 1.25 1.27
C GLY A 119 19.04 2.62 1.65
N ARG A 120 19.51 3.65 0.97
CA ARG A 120 19.11 5.04 1.20
C ARG A 120 18.32 5.59 0.01
N PRO A 121 17.00 5.48 0.02
CA PRO A 121 16.16 5.97 -1.08
C PRO A 121 16.21 7.50 -1.17
N ARG A 122 15.99 8.02 -2.37
CA ARG A 122 15.82 9.46 -2.60
C ARG A 122 14.48 9.95 -2.03
N SER A 123 13.43 9.17 -2.21
CA SER A 123 12.12 9.43 -1.60
C SER A 123 11.38 8.13 -1.30
N ILE A 124 10.48 8.18 -0.34
CA ILE A 124 9.49 7.14 -0.06
C ILE A 124 8.12 7.79 -0.14
N GLN A 125 7.27 7.27 -1.02
CA GLN A 125 5.90 7.73 -1.26
C GLN A 125 4.93 6.63 -0.84
N LEU A 126 3.86 6.99 -0.15
CA LEU A 126 2.86 6.04 0.34
C LEU A 126 1.55 6.16 -0.44
N VAL A 127 1.14 5.06 -1.06
CA VAL A 127 -0.15 4.88 -1.71
C VAL A 127 -1.02 3.98 -0.85
N VAL A 128 -2.24 4.40 -0.54
CA VAL A 128 -3.23 3.58 0.16
C VAL A 128 -4.56 3.56 -0.60
N LEU A 129 -5.20 2.41 -0.68
CA LEU A 129 -6.52 2.32 -1.30
C LEU A 129 -7.57 3.03 -0.45
N VAL A 130 -7.53 2.81 0.86
CA VAL A 130 -8.44 3.42 1.82
C VAL A 130 -7.69 4.01 3.00
N ASP A 131 -8.00 5.25 3.34
CA ASP A 131 -7.65 5.87 4.61
C ASP A 131 -8.90 5.94 5.48
N ARG A 132 -8.88 5.24 6.61
CA ARG A 132 -10.02 5.18 7.54
C ARG A 132 -9.89 6.09 8.77
N GLY A 133 -8.79 6.83 8.88
CA GLY A 133 -8.50 7.66 10.05
C GLY A 133 -7.92 6.88 11.23
N HIS A 134 -8.03 7.43 12.42
CA HIS A 134 -7.56 6.87 13.69
C HIS A 134 -6.04 6.70 13.81
N ARG A 135 -5.27 7.69 13.32
CA ARG A 135 -3.80 7.68 13.46
C ARG A 135 -3.37 7.64 14.90
N GLU A 136 -2.38 6.81 15.17
CA GLU A 136 -1.59 6.80 16.41
C GLU A 136 -0.17 7.31 16.13
N TYR A 137 0.33 7.14 14.90
CA TYR A 137 1.59 7.70 14.41
C TYR A 137 1.33 8.78 13.37
N PRO A 138 2.18 9.83 13.28
CA PRO A 138 2.00 10.96 12.36
C PRO A 138 2.38 10.59 10.91
N ILE A 139 1.70 9.60 10.36
CA ILE A 139 1.88 9.12 9.00
C ILE A 139 0.76 9.68 8.13
N GLN A 140 1.15 10.32 7.02
CA GLN A 140 0.25 10.79 5.99
C GLN A 140 0.55 10.07 4.68
N PRO A 141 -0.46 9.54 3.98
CA PRO A 141 -0.24 8.99 2.64
C PRO A 141 -0.05 10.13 1.63
N ASP A 142 0.79 9.89 0.63
CA ASP A 142 0.95 10.81 -0.51
C ASP A 142 -0.21 10.70 -1.48
N PHE A 143 -0.74 9.49 -1.65
CA PHE A 143 -1.82 9.18 -2.57
C PHE A 143 -2.89 8.34 -1.88
N VAL A 144 -4.13 8.78 -1.93
CA VAL A 144 -5.27 8.14 -1.26
C VAL A 144 -6.35 7.79 -2.26
N GLY A 145 -6.78 6.54 -2.27
CA GLY A 145 -7.88 6.09 -3.10
C GLY A 145 -9.22 6.66 -2.63
N ALA A 146 -9.56 6.40 -1.38
CA ALA A 146 -10.77 6.91 -0.75
C ALA A 146 -10.51 7.20 0.74
N VAL A 147 -11.04 8.31 1.23
CA VAL A 147 -11.09 8.63 2.67
C VAL A 147 -12.47 8.17 3.16
N ILE A 148 -12.48 7.19 4.05
CA ILE A 148 -13.70 6.59 4.59
C ILE A 148 -13.64 6.62 6.12
N PRO A 149 -14.15 7.69 6.76
CA PRO A 149 -14.20 7.75 8.21
C PRO A 149 -15.04 6.58 8.77
N THR A 150 -14.50 5.92 9.76
CA THR A 150 -15.13 4.77 10.41
C THR A 150 -15.16 4.94 11.92
N LYS A 151 -15.97 4.15 12.62
CA LYS A 151 -15.80 3.99 14.06
C LYS A 151 -14.53 3.19 14.33
N HIS A 152 -13.96 3.35 15.51
CA HIS A 152 -12.74 2.61 15.89
C HIS A 152 -12.98 1.08 15.92
N THR A 153 -14.20 0.66 16.26
CA THR A 153 -14.61 -0.75 16.34
C THR A 153 -14.92 -1.39 15.00
N GLU A 154 -15.26 -0.59 13.99
CA GLU A 154 -15.53 -1.08 12.63
C GLU A 154 -14.22 -1.51 11.95
N ARG A 155 -14.31 -2.43 11.00
CA ARG A 155 -13.17 -2.90 10.23
C ARG A 155 -13.39 -2.66 8.74
N VAL A 156 -12.40 -2.06 8.10
CA VAL A 156 -12.34 -2.01 6.63
C VAL A 156 -11.54 -3.20 6.15
N VAL A 157 -12.15 -4.00 5.29
CA VAL A 157 -11.54 -5.22 4.75
C VAL A 157 -11.45 -5.12 3.24
N VAL A 158 -10.26 -5.33 2.71
CA VAL A 158 -10.02 -5.45 1.27
C VAL A 158 -9.90 -6.92 0.91
N GLU A 159 -10.72 -7.38 -0.02
CA GLU A 159 -10.63 -8.71 -0.60
C GLU A 159 -10.14 -8.59 -2.03
N VAL A 160 -9.16 -9.41 -2.35
CA VAL A 160 -8.59 -9.50 -3.69
C VAL A 160 -8.80 -10.91 -4.21
N ASP A 161 -9.43 -11.02 -5.37
CA ASP A 161 -9.65 -12.26 -6.11
C ASP A 161 -9.17 -12.07 -7.56
N GLY A 162 -8.00 -12.64 -7.86
CA GLY A 162 -7.32 -12.40 -9.13
C GLY A 162 -7.03 -10.90 -9.33
N ASP A 163 -7.54 -10.34 -10.41
CA ASP A 163 -7.38 -8.92 -10.76
C ASP A 163 -8.51 -8.03 -10.21
N GLU A 164 -9.45 -8.60 -9.45
CA GLU A 164 -10.54 -7.86 -8.84
C GLU A 164 -10.30 -7.63 -7.36
N ALA A 165 -10.60 -6.43 -6.90
CA ALA A 165 -10.58 -6.10 -5.49
C ALA A 165 -11.88 -5.42 -5.08
N ARG A 166 -12.31 -5.68 -3.85
CA ARG A 166 -13.50 -5.08 -3.22
C ARG A 166 -13.15 -4.57 -1.84
N VAL A 167 -13.84 -3.56 -1.41
CA VAL A 167 -13.70 -3.02 -0.06
C VAL A 167 -15.01 -3.14 0.68
N PHE A 168 -14.94 -3.68 1.88
CA PHE A 168 -16.08 -3.89 2.77
C PHE A 168 -15.88 -3.17 4.10
N LEU A 169 -17.00 -2.85 4.72
CA LEU A 169 -17.08 -2.49 6.14
C LEU A 169 -17.72 -3.67 6.88
N ASP A 170 -17.01 -4.13 7.88
CA ASP A 170 -17.50 -5.14 8.84
C ASP A 170 -17.74 -4.44 10.19
N ASP A 171 -18.93 -4.64 10.78
CA ASP A 171 -19.34 -4.12 12.11
C ASP A 171 -18.74 -4.96 13.24
#